data_9aa2ffba415621bae31f1bdf8ab64f2a
#
_entry.id   9aa2ffba415621bae31f1bdf8ab64f2a
#
_cell.length_a   1.000
_cell.length_b   1.000
_cell.length_c   1.000
_cell.angle_alpha   90.00
_cell.angle_beta   90.00
_cell.angle_gamma   90.00
#
_symmetry.space_group_name_H-M   'P 1'
#
loop_
_entity.id
_entity.type
_entity.pdbx_description
1 polymer ?
#
loop_
_entity_poly.entity_id
_entity_poly.type
_entity_poly.pdbx_seq_one_letter_code
_entity_poly.pdbx_strand_id
1 'polypeptide(L)'
;MIRFSRNTFAVIFILTANLFAQQSHKTIKLWPEGKAPVGNDNFEQANATMTIFHPKSPNGTAFVITPGGGYGQVVKSEGAPIAKWLNTRGITGVVLNYRLPKGNPLRPLLDVKRALRMTRMRAADWNLKADRIGIIGFSAGGHLASMAVTKYDLGESKTTDPIQQQSSRPNFAILVYPVITMSEGTHKGSRRNLLGNEPSDDLIKLYSNELHITKRTPPTYLAHAIDDYVVPASNSEKFHKALSEKNVVSKYLPLPRGGHGLNGYKGPMWDAWQAQSMDWLDKLLTSSSKK
;
A
#
# COMPACT_ATOMS: atom_id res chain seq x y z
N MET A 1 16.96 79.48 26.38
CA MET A 1 17.77 78.24 26.15
C MET A 1 16.78 77.05 26.27
N ILE A 2 16.24 76.58 25.15
CA ILE A 2 15.22 75.54 25.10
C ILE A 2 15.93 74.23 24.65
N ARG A 3 15.93 73.21 25.55
CA ARG A 3 16.49 71.90 25.22
C ARG A 3 15.40 71.03 24.59
N PHE A 4 15.59 70.59 23.35
CA PHE A 4 14.81 69.57 22.68
C PHE A 4 15.31 68.21 23.07
N SER A 5 14.44 67.38 23.69
CA SER A 5 14.66 65.97 23.94
C SER A 5 14.35 65.17 22.68
N ARG A 6 15.32 64.38 22.17
CA ARG A 6 15.13 63.45 21.07
C ARG A 6 14.65 62.10 21.62
N ASN A 7 13.37 61.81 21.45
CA ASN A 7 12.85 60.46 21.69
C ASN A 7 13.19 59.59 20.47
N THR A 8 14.06 58.59 20.68
CA THR A 8 14.39 57.56 19.69
C THR A 8 13.45 56.41 19.88
N PHE A 9 12.47 56.25 18.95
CA PHE A 9 11.63 55.03 18.91
C PHE A 9 12.44 53.92 18.26
N ALA A 10 12.77 52.89 19.05
CA ALA A 10 13.33 51.65 18.56
C ALA A 10 12.18 50.75 18.02
N VAL A 11 12.12 50.60 16.71
CA VAL A 11 11.20 49.65 16.05
C VAL A 11 11.81 48.25 16.16
N ILE A 12 11.27 47.41 17.04
CA ILE A 12 11.68 46.03 17.12
C ILE A 12 10.98 45.24 16.01
N PHE A 13 11.71 44.87 14.96
CA PHE A 13 11.26 43.92 13.97
C PHE A 13 11.30 42.52 14.59
N ILE A 14 10.13 41.96 14.96
CA ILE A 14 9.99 40.55 15.30
C ILE A 14 9.98 39.76 14.00
N LEU A 15 11.12 39.19 13.62
CA LEU A 15 11.20 38.17 12.57
C LEU A 15 10.53 36.90 13.13
N THR A 16 9.29 36.65 12.76
CA THR A 16 8.67 35.34 12.89
C THR A 16 9.32 34.39 11.88
N ALA A 17 10.33 33.67 12.30
CA ALA A 17 10.85 32.54 11.56
C ALA A 17 9.75 31.45 11.52
N ASN A 18 9.05 31.37 10.39
CA ASN A 18 8.23 30.20 10.07
C ASN A 18 9.19 29.01 9.89
N LEU A 19 9.49 28.31 10.98
CA LEU A 19 10.04 26.96 10.89
C LEU A 19 8.98 26.09 10.21
N PHE A 20 9.11 25.92 8.90
CA PHE A 20 8.51 24.77 8.23
C PHE A 20 9.18 23.55 8.83
N ALA A 21 8.55 22.95 9.83
CA ALA A 21 8.97 21.67 10.35
C ALA A 21 8.94 20.69 9.17
N GLN A 22 10.10 20.37 8.66
CA GLN A 22 10.29 19.37 7.62
C GLN A 22 9.71 18.08 8.20
N GLN A 23 8.62 17.60 7.60
CA GLN A 23 7.90 16.41 8.05
C GLN A 23 8.88 15.23 7.99
N SER A 24 9.44 14.86 9.15
CA SER A 24 10.47 13.82 9.25
C SER A 24 9.83 12.47 8.96
N HIS A 25 10.12 11.91 7.78
CA HIS A 25 9.71 10.56 7.44
C HIS A 25 10.63 9.57 8.18
N LYS A 26 10.05 8.65 8.94
CA LYS A 26 10.79 7.62 9.67
C LYS A 26 10.83 6.34 8.86
N THR A 27 12.03 5.90 8.51
CA THR A 27 12.25 4.58 7.90
C THR A 27 12.71 3.60 8.97
N ILE A 28 12.06 2.43 9.03
CA ILE A 28 12.39 1.36 9.96
C ILE A 28 12.62 0.04 9.21
N LYS A 29 13.53 -0.80 9.73
CA LYS A 29 13.74 -2.16 9.25
C LYS A 29 12.52 -3.02 9.61
N LEU A 30 12.09 -3.86 8.68
CA LEU A 30 10.93 -4.75 8.89
C LEU A 30 11.30 -5.94 9.79
N TRP A 31 12.51 -6.44 9.63
CA TRP A 31 13.04 -7.58 10.36
C TRP A 31 14.26 -7.18 11.19
N PRO A 32 14.50 -7.81 12.34
CA PRO A 32 15.79 -7.71 13.01
C PRO A 32 16.91 -8.17 12.07
N GLU A 33 18.12 -7.67 12.28
CA GLU A 33 19.26 -8.01 11.42
C GLU A 33 19.50 -9.52 11.40
N GLY A 34 19.69 -10.08 10.20
CA GLY A 34 19.89 -11.51 10.02
C GLY A 34 18.68 -12.41 10.31
N LYS A 35 17.50 -11.84 10.66
CA LYS A 35 16.31 -12.59 11.07
C LYS A 35 15.16 -12.57 10.06
N ALA A 36 15.38 -12.03 8.86
CA ALA A 36 14.37 -12.09 7.82
C ALA A 36 14.13 -13.54 7.38
N PRO A 37 12.89 -14.07 7.46
CA PRO A 37 12.63 -15.47 7.07
C PRO A 37 12.78 -15.67 5.57
N VAL A 38 13.05 -16.93 5.14
CA VAL A 38 13.25 -17.36 3.76
C VAL A 38 14.29 -16.53 2.99
N GLY A 39 15.54 -16.64 3.44
CA GLY A 39 16.71 -16.27 2.69
C GLY A 39 17.27 -14.90 2.95
N ASN A 40 18.46 -14.93 3.52
CA ASN A 40 19.45 -13.87 3.44
C ASN A 40 20.47 -14.18 2.33
N ASP A 41 20.07 -14.97 1.35
CA ASP A 41 20.97 -15.49 0.33
C ASP A 41 21.44 -14.34 -0.55
N ASN A 42 22.61 -13.80 -0.25
CA ASN A 42 23.40 -12.89 -1.08
C ASN A 42 22.64 -11.80 -1.86
N PHE A 43 21.68 -11.15 -1.23
CA PHE A 43 20.90 -10.09 -1.83
C PHE A 43 21.36 -8.72 -1.34
N GLU A 44 21.61 -7.77 -2.25
CA GLU A 44 21.83 -6.36 -1.94
C GLU A 44 20.67 -5.75 -1.10
N GLN A 45 19.48 -6.34 -1.21
CA GLN A 45 18.29 -5.97 -0.42
C GLN A 45 18.13 -6.92 0.78
N ALA A 46 19.12 -6.93 1.67
CA ALA A 46 19.19 -7.83 2.81
C ALA A 46 18.01 -7.70 3.80
N ASN A 47 17.24 -6.60 3.77
CA ASN A 47 16.11 -6.38 4.66
C ASN A 47 15.04 -5.50 4.00
N ALA A 48 13.78 -5.88 4.18
CA ALA A 48 12.67 -4.99 3.87
C ALA A 48 12.62 -3.82 4.85
N THR A 49 12.18 -2.67 4.34
CA THR A 49 11.97 -1.47 5.14
C THR A 49 10.59 -0.90 4.93
N MET A 50 10.08 -0.16 5.90
CA MET A 50 8.91 0.68 5.71
C MET A 50 9.20 2.11 6.13
N THR A 51 8.73 3.07 5.31
CA THR A 51 8.84 4.50 5.57
C THR A 51 7.47 5.06 5.89
N ILE A 52 7.33 5.67 7.07
CA ILE A 52 6.08 6.19 7.58
C ILE A 52 5.96 7.67 7.25
N PHE A 53 4.85 8.04 6.62
CA PHE A 53 4.46 9.40 6.27
C PHE A 53 3.24 9.79 7.09
N HIS A 54 3.45 10.55 8.15
CA HIS A 54 2.35 11.03 8.99
C HIS A 54 1.73 12.30 8.42
N PRO A 55 0.39 12.41 8.35
CA PRO A 55 -0.27 13.66 8.04
C PRO A 55 -0.18 14.64 9.23
N LYS A 56 -0.34 15.94 8.97
CA LYS A 56 -0.40 16.96 10.03
C LYS A 56 -1.57 16.73 10.99
N SER A 57 -2.70 16.28 10.46
CA SER A 57 -3.93 15.99 11.22
C SER A 57 -4.42 14.58 10.88
N PRO A 58 -3.98 13.54 11.63
CA PRO A 58 -4.36 12.17 11.36
C PRO A 58 -5.84 11.91 11.63
N ASN A 59 -6.52 11.19 10.71
CA ASN A 59 -7.92 10.77 10.87
C ASN A 59 -8.07 9.34 11.44
N GLY A 60 -6.96 8.71 11.81
CA GLY A 60 -6.90 7.36 12.34
C GLY A 60 -6.80 6.27 11.27
N THR A 61 -6.82 6.61 9.98
CA THR A 61 -6.70 5.64 8.88
C THR A 61 -5.25 5.55 8.40
N ALA A 62 -4.80 4.35 8.05
CA ALA A 62 -3.51 4.14 7.41
C ALA A 62 -3.61 3.21 6.19
N PHE A 63 -2.69 3.37 5.24
CA PHE A 63 -2.45 2.41 4.17
C PHE A 63 -1.00 1.94 4.15
N VAL A 64 -0.81 0.63 4.13
CA VAL A 64 0.45 0.05 3.67
C VAL A 64 0.46 0.13 2.14
N ILE A 65 1.50 0.73 1.58
CA ILE A 65 1.64 1.00 0.14
C ILE A 65 2.65 0.02 -0.43
N THR A 66 2.23 -0.76 -1.42
CA THR A 66 3.06 -1.73 -2.14
C THR A 66 3.25 -1.26 -3.59
N PRO A 67 4.39 -0.60 -3.90
CA PRO A 67 4.69 -0.15 -5.26
C PRO A 67 4.89 -1.32 -6.22
N GLY A 68 4.67 -1.07 -7.51
CA GLY A 68 4.92 -2.01 -8.59
C GLY A 68 6.39 -2.17 -8.96
N GLY A 69 6.62 -2.60 -10.21
CA GLY A 69 7.96 -2.81 -10.77
C GLY A 69 8.21 -4.25 -11.23
N GLY A 70 7.13 -4.99 -11.53
CA GLY A 70 7.19 -6.33 -12.11
C GLY A 70 7.89 -7.36 -11.21
N TYR A 71 8.01 -7.11 -9.91
CA TYR A 71 8.82 -7.88 -8.96
C TYR A 71 10.32 -7.92 -9.28
N GLY A 72 10.78 -7.15 -10.26
CA GLY A 72 12.21 -6.96 -10.59
C GLY A 72 12.82 -5.72 -9.93
N GLN A 73 11.97 -4.81 -9.46
CA GLN A 73 12.33 -3.58 -8.75
C GLN A 73 11.15 -3.08 -7.92
N VAL A 74 11.36 -2.03 -7.13
CA VAL A 74 10.31 -1.29 -6.42
C VAL A 74 10.26 0.14 -6.97
N VAL A 75 9.13 0.51 -7.60
CA VAL A 75 8.95 1.79 -8.31
C VAL A 75 8.71 2.92 -7.32
N LYS A 76 9.63 3.89 -7.25
CA LYS A 76 9.57 5.00 -6.28
C LYS A 76 8.38 5.94 -6.48
N SER A 77 7.92 6.15 -7.73
CA SER A 77 6.77 7.01 -8.05
C SER A 77 5.44 6.49 -7.48
N GLU A 78 5.34 5.21 -7.18
CA GLU A 78 4.17 4.57 -6.57
C GLU A 78 4.29 4.42 -5.04
N GLY A 79 5.34 4.99 -4.45
CA GLY A 79 5.61 4.99 -3.02
C GLY A 79 5.36 6.32 -2.34
N ALA A 80 6.42 7.11 -2.13
CA ALA A 80 6.35 8.39 -1.42
C ALA A 80 5.35 9.41 -1.99
N PRO A 81 5.15 9.57 -3.32
CA PRO A 81 4.12 10.46 -3.85
C PRO A 81 2.71 10.05 -3.42
N ILE A 82 2.41 8.73 -3.38
CA ILE A 82 1.12 8.20 -2.93
C ILE A 82 0.94 8.45 -1.43
N ALA A 83 1.97 8.22 -0.62
CA ALA A 83 1.91 8.50 0.81
C ALA A 83 1.64 9.98 1.10
N LYS A 84 2.29 10.88 0.36
CA LYS A 84 2.07 12.33 0.47
C LYS A 84 0.65 12.72 0.04
N TRP A 85 0.11 12.13 -1.03
CA TRP A 85 -1.26 12.32 -1.44
C TRP A 85 -2.25 11.86 -0.36
N LEU A 86 -2.05 10.69 0.24
CA LEU A 86 -2.87 10.20 1.37
C LEU A 86 -2.80 11.16 2.56
N ASN A 87 -1.62 11.75 2.84
CA ASN A 87 -1.47 12.73 3.92
C ASN A 87 -2.33 13.98 3.72
N THR A 88 -2.62 14.41 2.48
CA THR A 88 -3.55 15.53 2.22
C THR A 88 -4.98 15.22 2.66
N ARG A 89 -5.31 13.94 2.89
CA ARG A 89 -6.61 13.45 3.35
C ARG A 89 -6.60 13.02 4.84
N GLY A 90 -5.55 13.37 5.58
CA GLY A 90 -5.40 12.95 6.98
C GLY A 90 -5.07 11.46 7.17
N ILE A 91 -4.70 10.75 6.09
CA ILE A 91 -4.41 9.32 6.10
C ILE A 91 -2.90 9.09 6.20
N THR A 92 -2.45 8.24 7.11
CA THR A 92 -1.04 7.85 7.21
C THR A 92 -0.66 6.90 6.08
N GLY A 93 0.42 7.22 5.34
CA GLY A 93 1.00 6.35 4.34
C GLY A 93 2.21 5.59 4.90
N VAL A 94 2.24 4.27 4.71
CA VAL A 94 3.35 3.39 5.10
C VAL A 94 3.91 2.74 3.85
N VAL A 95 4.97 3.32 3.28
CA VAL A 95 5.58 2.81 2.04
C VAL A 95 6.45 1.60 2.34
N LEU A 96 6.09 0.45 1.81
CA LEU A 96 6.84 -0.79 1.95
C LEU A 96 7.86 -0.96 0.82
N ASN A 97 9.14 -1.03 1.19
CA ASN A 97 10.20 -1.49 0.32
C ASN A 97 10.42 -2.97 0.59
N TYR A 98 9.61 -3.81 -0.07
CA TYR A 98 9.63 -5.27 0.14
C TYR A 98 10.80 -5.93 -0.57
N ARG A 99 11.26 -7.08 -0.06
CA ARG A 99 12.28 -7.91 -0.70
C ARG A 99 11.74 -8.47 -2.02
N LEU A 100 12.55 -8.36 -3.07
CA LEU A 100 12.23 -8.93 -4.37
C LEU A 100 12.21 -10.46 -4.28
N PRO A 101 11.23 -11.13 -4.92
CA PRO A 101 11.02 -12.57 -4.75
C PRO A 101 12.17 -13.41 -5.34
N LYS A 102 12.65 -13.08 -6.54
CA LYS A 102 13.62 -13.88 -7.30
C LYS A 102 13.25 -15.38 -7.28
N GLY A 103 12.03 -15.68 -7.71
CA GLY A 103 11.49 -17.03 -7.74
C GLY A 103 10.93 -17.56 -6.41
N ASN A 104 11.05 -16.82 -5.30
CA ASN A 104 10.46 -17.21 -4.02
C ASN A 104 9.36 -16.23 -3.56
N PRO A 105 8.10 -16.53 -3.83
CA PRO A 105 6.96 -15.65 -3.54
C PRO A 105 6.71 -15.42 -2.04
N LEU A 106 7.28 -16.23 -1.17
CA LEU A 106 7.12 -16.06 0.28
C LEU A 106 7.88 -14.83 0.79
N ARG A 107 8.98 -14.39 0.12
CA ARG A 107 9.74 -13.22 0.55
C ARG A 107 8.87 -11.96 0.63
N PRO A 108 8.30 -11.44 -0.46
CA PRO A 108 7.45 -10.26 -0.41
C PRO A 108 6.15 -10.50 0.39
N LEU A 109 5.58 -11.71 0.38
CA LEU A 109 4.38 -12.04 1.14
C LEU A 109 4.60 -11.90 2.65
N LEU A 110 5.70 -12.42 3.18
CA LEU A 110 6.04 -12.30 4.59
C LEU A 110 6.34 -10.86 4.98
N ASP A 111 6.98 -10.10 4.07
CA ASP A 111 7.26 -8.68 4.30
C ASP A 111 5.97 -7.86 4.39
N VAL A 112 5.02 -8.04 3.47
CA VAL A 112 3.76 -7.29 3.52
C VAL A 112 2.90 -7.67 4.72
N LYS A 113 2.87 -8.96 5.09
CA LYS A 113 2.20 -9.39 6.31
C LYS A 113 2.79 -8.74 7.55
N ARG A 114 4.14 -8.72 7.67
CA ARG A 114 4.81 -8.09 8.81
C ARG A 114 4.59 -6.57 8.83
N ALA A 115 4.60 -5.90 7.67
CA ALA A 115 4.31 -4.47 7.60
C ALA A 115 2.90 -4.12 8.12
N LEU A 116 1.89 -4.91 7.74
CA LEU A 116 0.51 -4.77 8.24
C LEU A 116 0.44 -5.00 9.75
N ARG A 117 1.10 -6.04 10.26
CA ARG A 117 1.17 -6.34 11.69
C ARG A 117 1.88 -5.25 12.48
N MET A 118 3.04 -4.77 12.00
CA MET A 118 3.77 -3.68 12.65
C MET A 118 2.96 -2.39 12.66
N THR A 119 2.27 -2.06 11.58
CA THR A 119 1.38 -0.90 11.52
C THR A 119 0.25 -1.03 12.55
N ARG A 120 -0.33 -2.22 12.70
CA ARG A 120 -1.40 -2.49 13.68
C ARG A 120 -0.88 -2.45 15.11
N MET A 121 0.27 -3.03 15.39
CA MET A 121 0.90 -2.98 16.72
C MET A 121 1.23 -1.54 17.14
N ARG A 122 1.64 -0.71 16.19
CA ARG A 122 1.98 0.71 16.42
C ARG A 122 0.79 1.67 16.31
N ALA A 123 -0.44 1.15 16.20
CA ALA A 123 -1.60 1.99 15.93
C ALA A 123 -1.76 3.12 16.96
N ALA A 124 -1.64 2.82 18.25
CA ALA A 124 -1.73 3.83 19.29
C ALA A 124 -0.62 4.89 19.19
N ASP A 125 0.62 4.45 19.00
CA ASP A 125 1.81 5.32 18.90
C ASP A 125 1.72 6.28 17.69
N TRP A 126 1.01 5.87 16.64
CA TRP A 126 0.88 6.61 15.37
C TRP A 126 -0.48 7.31 15.19
N ASN A 127 -1.28 7.39 16.25
CA ASN A 127 -2.64 7.94 16.22
C ASN A 127 -3.53 7.30 15.15
N LEU A 128 -3.46 5.97 15.03
CA LEU A 128 -4.24 5.16 14.13
C LEU A 128 -5.31 4.37 14.89
N LYS A 129 -6.35 3.97 14.16
CA LYS A 129 -7.33 2.97 14.61
C LYS A 129 -6.92 1.62 14.05
N ALA A 130 -6.72 0.61 14.92
CA ALA A 130 -6.25 -0.73 14.53
C ALA A 130 -7.20 -1.45 13.55
N ASP A 131 -8.46 -1.03 13.48
CA ASP A 131 -9.51 -1.48 12.57
C ASP A 131 -9.63 -0.64 11.28
N ARG A 132 -8.72 0.35 11.06
CA ARG A 132 -8.68 1.22 9.89
C ARG A 132 -7.33 1.19 9.17
N ILE A 133 -6.74 0.01 9.06
CA ILE A 133 -5.47 -0.22 8.36
C ILE A 133 -5.75 -0.95 7.05
N GLY A 134 -5.62 -0.23 5.94
CA GLY A 134 -5.78 -0.75 4.59
C GLY A 134 -4.45 -1.08 3.91
N ILE A 135 -4.58 -1.58 2.68
CA ILE A 135 -3.45 -1.78 1.77
C ILE A 135 -3.77 -1.16 0.41
N ILE A 136 -2.79 -0.50 -0.20
CA ILE A 136 -2.89 -0.01 -1.57
C ILE A 136 -1.72 -0.54 -2.39
N GLY A 137 -1.99 -1.09 -3.57
CA GLY A 137 -0.97 -1.70 -4.41
C GLY A 137 -1.14 -1.38 -5.89
N PHE A 138 0.01 -1.27 -6.58
CA PHE A 138 0.11 -0.89 -7.98
C PHE A 138 0.78 -1.99 -8.79
N SER A 139 0.24 -2.37 -9.96
CA SER A 139 0.89 -3.33 -10.87
C SER A 139 1.26 -4.65 -10.16
N ALA A 140 2.53 -5.05 -10.17
CA ALA A 140 3.03 -6.19 -9.38
C ALA A 140 2.86 -5.99 -7.87
N GLY A 141 2.94 -4.74 -7.35
CA GLY A 141 2.60 -4.40 -5.97
C GLY A 141 1.10 -4.56 -5.71
N GLY A 142 0.24 -4.40 -6.72
CA GLY A 142 -1.17 -4.75 -6.68
C GLY A 142 -1.37 -6.26 -6.51
N HIS A 143 -0.53 -7.07 -7.14
CA HIS A 143 -0.50 -8.52 -6.89
C HIS A 143 -0.10 -8.82 -5.45
N LEU A 144 0.93 -8.17 -4.93
CA LEU A 144 1.35 -8.32 -3.52
C LEU A 144 0.24 -7.92 -2.55
N ALA A 145 -0.47 -6.81 -2.83
CA ALA A 145 -1.63 -6.38 -2.05
C ALA A 145 -2.78 -7.40 -2.13
N SER A 146 -3.04 -7.96 -3.31
CA SER A 146 -4.06 -9.01 -3.46
C SER A 146 -3.68 -10.32 -2.77
N MET A 147 -2.38 -10.67 -2.70
CA MET A 147 -1.92 -11.76 -1.82
C MET A 147 -2.20 -11.43 -0.35
N ALA A 148 -1.97 -10.19 0.10
CA ALA A 148 -2.24 -9.80 1.49
C ALA A 148 -3.72 -9.90 1.86
N VAL A 149 -4.65 -9.65 0.94
CA VAL A 149 -6.11 -9.77 1.20
C VAL A 149 -6.65 -11.19 1.06
N THR A 150 -5.91 -12.10 0.42
CA THR A 150 -6.34 -13.50 0.22
C THR A 150 -5.59 -14.51 1.09
N LYS A 151 -4.36 -14.19 1.51
CA LYS A 151 -3.44 -15.09 2.24
C LYS A 151 -3.05 -14.56 3.63
N TYR A 152 -3.86 -13.69 4.21
CA TYR A 152 -3.65 -13.18 5.57
C TYR A 152 -3.85 -14.30 6.62
N ASP A 153 -3.41 -14.00 7.82
CA ASP A 153 -3.73 -14.75 9.05
C ASP A 153 -4.17 -13.77 10.16
N LEU A 154 -4.72 -14.31 11.22
CA LEU A 154 -5.25 -13.52 12.34
C LEU A 154 -4.23 -13.30 13.47
N GLY A 155 -2.97 -13.70 13.24
CA GLY A 155 -1.88 -13.63 14.22
C GLY A 155 -1.70 -14.93 14.99
N GLU A 156 -0.53 -15.06 15.61
CA GLU A 156 -0.12 -16.27 16.36
C GLU A 156 -0.07 -15.94 17.86
N SER A 157 -1.11 -16.30 18.60
CA SER A 157 -1.22 -15.95 20.02
C SER A 157 -0.13 -16.57 20.92
N LYS A 158 0.49 -17.67 20.49
CA LYS A 158 1.51 -18.39 21.26
C LYS A 158 2.96 -17.93 21.00
N THR A 159 3.18 -17.04 20.03
CA THR A 159 4.52 -16.51 19.75
C THR A 159 4.96 -15.49 20.79
N THR A 160 6.26 -15.39 21.02
CA THR A 160 6.85 -14.33 21.86
C THR A 160 7.09 -13.02 21.11
N ASP A 161 6.99 -13.00 19.76
CA ASP A 161 7.08 -11.79 18.96
C ASP A 161 5.73 -11.04 18.96
N PRO A 162 5.61 -9.88 19.64
CA PRO A 162 4.36 -9.15 19.73
C PRO A 162 3.83 -8.67 18.37
N ILE A 163 4.71 -8.57 17.36
CA ILE A 163 4.30 -8.26 15.97
C ILE A 163 3.58 -9.45 15.38
N GLN A 164 4.07 -10.67 15.57
CA GLN A 164 3.44 -11.87 15.05
C GLN A 164 2.09 -12.18 15.72
N GLN A 165 1.86 -11.69 16.92
CA GLN A 165 0.55 -11.79 17.59
C GLN A 165 -0.54 -10.97 16.89
N GLN A 166 -0.15 -9.95 16.09
CA GLN A 166 -1.11 -9.11 15.39
C GLN A 166 -1.64 -9.78 14.12
N SER A 167 -2.89 -9.52 13.78
CA SER A 167 -3.46 -9.93 12.49
C SER A 167 -2.76 -9.25 11.31
N SER A 168 -2.42 -10.01 10.28
CA SER A 168 -1.92 -9.48 9.01
C SER A 168 -3.05 -9.12 8.03
N ARG A 169 -4.34 -9.30 8.42
CA ARG A 169 -5.48 -9.00 7.56
C ARG A 169 -5.65 -7.48 7.42
N PRO A 170 -5.56 -6.88 6.21
CA PRO A 170 -5.94 -5.49 6.02
C PRO A 170 -7.46 -5.33 6.20
N ASN A 171 -7.91 -4.15 6.62
CA ASN A 171 -9.33 -3.88 6.81
C ASN A 171 -10.04 -3.58 5.48
N PHE A 172 -9.31 -3.06 4.48
CA PHE A 172 -9.75 -2.77 3.12
C PHE A 172 -8.55 -2.70 2.17
N ALA A 173 -8.81 -2.76 0.87
CA ALA A 173 -7.77 -2.67 -0.15
C ALA A 173 -8.15 -1.73 -1.31
N ILE A 174 -7.13 -1.11 -1.91
CA ILE A 174 -7.21 -0.39 -3.18
C ILE A 174 -6.17 -0.98 -4.11
N LEU A 175 -6.59 -1.48 -5.27
CA LEU A 175 -5.73 -2.10 -6.27
C LEU A 175 -5.79 -1.30 -7.57
N VAL A 176 -4.65 -0.78 -8.01
CA VAL A 176 -4.56 0.10 -9.18
C VAL A 176 -3.76 -0.61 -10.26
N TYR A 177 -4.37 -0.86 -11.40
CA TYR A 177 -3.86 -1.68 -12.52
C TYR A 177 -3.11 -2.94 -12.05
N PRO A 178 -3.70 -3.72 -11.14
CA PRO A 178 -2.99 -4.82 -10.49
C PRO A 178 -2.72 -5.97 -11.43
N VAL A 179 -1.57 -6.62 -11.31
CA VAL A 179 -1.45 -8.02 -11.67
C VAL A 179 -2.25 -8.82 -10.65
N ILE A 180 -3.01 -9.82 -11.10
CA ILE A 180 -3.87 -10.67 -10.24
C ILE A 180 -3.62 -12.15 -10.50
N THR A 181 -3.84 -12.56 -11.77
CA THR A 181 -3.62 -13.96 -12.16
C THR A 181 -2.15 -14.22 -12.46
N MET A 182 -1.71 -15.45 -12.21
CA MET A 182 -0.42 -15.97 -12.69
C MET A 182 -0.60 -16.91 -13.90
N SER A 183 -1.84 -17.15 -14.34
CA SER A 183 -2.19 -17.97 -15.50
C SER A 183 -2.27 -17.15 -16.79
N GLU A 184 -3.16 -17.49 -17.69
CA GLU A 184 -3.43 -16.74 -18.94
C GLU A 184 -3.89 -15.30 -18.65
N GLY A 185 -3.32 -14.34 -19.40
CA GLY A 185 -3.57 -12.91 -19.21
C GLY A 185 -2.71 -12.27 -18.11
N THR A 186 -1.74 -13.00 -17.54
CA THR A 186 -0.78 -12.43 -16.59
C THR A 186 0.24 -11.52 -17.25
N HIS A 187 0.84 -10.62 -16.48
CA HIS A 187 2.10 -9.98 -16.87
C HIS A 187 3.26 -10.98 -16.72
N LYS A 188 3.75 -11.50 -17.86
CA LYS A 188 4.76 -12.59 -17.91
C LYS A 188 6.02 -12.29 -17.11
N GLY A 189 6.48 -11.02 -17.11
CA GLY A 189 7.64 -10.58 -16.33
C GLY A 189 7.43 -10.72 -14.83
N SER A 190 6.26 -10.32 -14.34
CA SER A 190 5.89 -10.48 -12.92
C SER A 190 5.82 -11.94 -12.51
N ARG A 191 5.21 -12.80 -13.35
CA ARG A 191 5.15 -14.25 -13.08
C ARG A 191 6.54 -14.85 -12.98
N ARG A 192 7.41 -14.59 -13.96
CA ARG A 192 8.79 -15.09 -13.98
C ARG A 192 9.57 -14.64 -12.73
N ASN A 193 9.50 -13.37 -12.38
CA ASN A 193 10.23 -12.84 -11.23
C ASN A 193 9.70 -13.38 -9.91
N LEU A 194 8.37 -13.61 -9.82
CA LEU A 194 7.73 -14.12 -8.61
C LEU A 194 7.92 -15.61 -8.41
N LEU A 195 7.69 -16.42 -9.47
CA LEU A 195 7.56 -17.87 -9.40
C LEU A 195 8.72 -18.64 -10.05
N GLY A 196 9.64 -17.95 -10.77
CA GLY A 196 10.68 -18.59 -11.55
C GLY A 196 10.29 -18.75 -13.04
N ASN A 197 11.21 -19.32 -13.84
CA ASN A 197 11.04 -19.43 -15.29
C ASN A 197 9.96 -20.47 -15.67
N GLU A 198 9.91 -21.59 -14.97
CA GLU A 198 9.05 -22.74 -15.25
C GLU A 198 8.26 -23.15 -14.00
N PRO A 199 7.32 -22.30 -13.55
CA PRO A 199 6.50 -22.63 -12.38
C PRO A 199 5.54 -23.77 -12.72
N SER A 200 5.30 -24.69 -11.78
CA SER A 200 4.28 -25.73 -11.91
C SER A 200 2.87 -25.11 -11.97
N ASP A 201 1.92 -25.82 -12.54
CA ASP A 201 0.51 -25.40 -12.60
C ASP A 201 -0.07 -25.15 -11.20
N ASP A 202 0.33 -25.95 -10.22
CA ASP A 202 -0.11 -25.79 -8.84
C ASP A 202 0.42 -24.48 -8.24
N LEU A 203 1.66 -24.12 -8.54
CA LEU A 203 2.24 -22.85 -8.10
C LEU A 203 1.56 -21.66 -8.78
N ILE A 204 1.27 -21.78 -10.08
CA ILE A 204 0.49 -20.79 -10.84
C ILE A 204 -0.88 -20.60 -10.20
N LYS A 205 -1.63 -21.68 -9.92
CA LYS A 205 -2.93 -21.62 -9.26
C LYS A 205 -2.84 -21.04 -7.85
N LEU A 206 -1.83 -21.44 -7.07
CA LEU A 206 -1.62 -20.96 -5.70
C LEU A 206 -1.42 -19.44 -5.63
N TYR A 207 -0.81 -18.84 -6.65
CA TYR A 207 -0.55 -17.40 -6.70
C TYR A 207 -1.44 -16.63 -7.69
N SER A 208 -2.45 -17.28 -8.28
CA SER A 208 -3.57 -16.61 -8.98
C SER A 208 -4.62 -16.20 -7.94
N ASN A 209 -4.56 -14.94 -7.49
CA ASN A 209 -5.25 -14.52 -6.27
C ASN A 209 -6.78 -14.48 -6.41
N GLU A 210 -7.32 -14.37 -7.62
CA GLU A 210 -8.75 -14.48 -7.91
C GLU A 210 -9.34 -15.84 -7.50
N LEU A 211 -8.51 -16.89 -7.45
CA LEU A 211 -8.93 -18.23 -7.06
C LEU A 211 -9.06 -18.44 -5.53
N HIS A 212 -8.59 -17.47 -4.74
CA HIS A 212 -8.48 -17.58 -3.27
C HIS A 212 -9.40 -16.62 -2.52
N ILE A 213 -10.40 -16.06 -3.20
CA ILE A 213 -11.39 -15.19 -2.57
C ILE A 213 -12.33 -16.00 -1.67
N THR A 214 -12.55 -15.50 -0.48
CA THR A 214 -13.50 -16.05 0.50
C THR A 214 -14.45 -14.96 0.99
N LYS A 215 -15.51 -15.33 1.71
CA LYS A 215 -16.42 -14.37 2.37
C LYS A 215 -15.72 -13.47 3.39
N ARG A 216 -14.49 -13.83 3.83
CA ARG A 216 -13.67 -13.05 4.77
C ARG A 216 -12.67 -12.14 4.07
N THR A 217 -12.55 -12.20 2.75
CA THR A 217 -11.69 -11.29 1.98
C THR A 217 -12.09 -9.84 2.26
N PRO A 218 -11.15 -8.92 2.53
CA PRO A 218 -11.47 -7.52 2.82
C PRO A 218 -12.20 -6.83 1.67
N PRO A 219 -13.05 -5.83 1.97
CA PRO A 219 -13.61 -4.93 0.96
C PRO A 219 -12.51 -4.36 0.06
N THR A 220 -12.74 -4.37 -1.26
CA THR A 220 -11.69 -4.03 -2.22
C THR A 220 -12.19 -3.10 -3.32
N TYR A 221 -11.46 -2.00 -3.55
CA TYR A 221 -11.63 -1.11 -4.68
C TYR A 221 -10.58 -1.44 -5.76
N LEU A 222 -10.98 -1.44 -7.03
CA LEU A 222 -10.08 -1.66 -8.17
C LEU A 222 -10.22 -0.51 -9.17
N ALA A 223 -9.12 -0.08 -9.78
CA ALA A 223 -9.09 0.83 -10.92
C ALA A 223 -8.13 0.31 -11.98
N HIS A 224 -8.53 0.34 -13.26
CA HIS A 224 -7.70 -0.16 -14.35
C HIS A 224 -8.07 0.52 -15.68
N ALA A 225 -7.08 0.90 -16.48
CA ALA A 225 -7.34 1.38 -17.84
C ALA A 225 -7.64 0.19 -18.77
N ILE A 226 -8.69 0.32 -19.58
CA ILE A 226 -9.08 -0.77 -20.50
C ILE A 226 -8.08 -0.95 -21.66
N ASP A 227 -7.27 0.07 -21.93
CA ASP A 227 -6.19 0.09 -22.93
C ASP A 227 -4.81 -0.25 -22.34
N ASP A 228 -4.75 -0.90 -21.16
CA ASP A 228 -3.50 -1.36 -20.56
C ASP A 228 -2.99 -2.63 -21.28
N TYR A 229 -1.96 -2.47 -22.09
CA TYR A 229 -1.32 -3.56 -22.84
C TYR A 229 -0.18 -4.25 -22.04
N VAL A 230 0.23 -3.72 -20.91
CA VAL A 230 1.27 -4.30 -20.04
C VAL A 230 0.65 -5.31 -19.08
N VAL A 231 -0.40 -4.89 -18.38
CA VAL A 231 -1.22 -5.74 -17.53
C VAL A 231 -2.66 -5.65 -18.04
N PRO A 232 -3.21 -6.68 -18.71
CA PRO A 232 -4.56 -6.63 -19.21
C PRO A 232 -5.61 -6.34 -18.12
N ALA A 233 -6.56 -5.44 -18.41
CA ALA A 233 -7.62 -5.05 -17.47
C ALA A 233 -8.46 -6.24 -16.96
N SER A 234 -8.47 -7.35 -17.72
CA SER A 234 -9.07 -8.62 -17.30
C SER A 234 -8.55 -9.16 -15.96
N ASN A 235 -7.36 -8.74 -15.50
CA ASN A 235 -6.88 -9.03 -14.15
C ASN A 235 -7.82 -8.43 -13.09
N SER A 236 -8.16 -7.16 -13.20
CA SER A 236 -9.10 -6.49 -12.29
C SER A 236 -10.51 -7.06 -12.41
N GLU A 237 -10.96 -7.37 -13.62
CA GLU A 237 -12.28 -7.95 -13.88
C GLU A 237 -12.43 -9.32 -13.21
N LYS A 238 -11.45 -10.22 -13.39
CA LYS A 238 -11.44 -11.55 -12.75
C LYS A 238 -11.52 -11.43 -11.22
N PHE A 239 -10.74 -10.52 -10.63
CA PHE A 239 -10.72 -10.35 -9.17
C PHE A 239 -12.04 -9.76 -8.67
N HIS A 240 -12.57 -8.73 -9.34
CA HIS A 240 -13.87 -8.13 -8.98
C HIS A 240 -15.02 -9.14 -9.10
N LYS A 241 -15.03 -9.94 -10.17
CA LYS A 241 -16.02 -11.02 -10.35
C LYS A 241 -15.96 -12.02 -9.20
N ALA A 242 -14.76 -12.49 -8.84
CA ALA A 242 -14.58 -13.43 -7.74
C ALA A 242 -15.01 -12.85 -6.38
N LEU A 243 -14.74 -11.55 -6.12
CA LEU A 243 -15.24 -10.84 -4.94
C LEU A 243 -16.78 -10.80 -4.91
N SER A 244 -17.41 -10.46 -6.04
CA SER A 244 -18.87 -10.39 -6.17
C SER A 244 -19.53 -11.73 -5.95
N GLU A 245 -18.98 -12.82 -6.49
CA GLU A 245 -19.47 -14.21 -6.29
C GLU A 245 -19.43 -14.66 -4.82
N LYS A 246 -18.54 -14.07 -4.03
CA LYS A 246 -18.45 -14.31 -2.57
C LYS A 246 -19.20 -13.28 -1.72
N ASN A 247 -19.96 -12.36 -2.35
CA ASN A 247 -20.66 -11.25 -1.69
C ASN A 247 -19.72 -10.35 -0.87
N VAL A 248 -18.47 -10.17 -1.31
CA VAL A 248 -17.53 -9.23 -0.71
C VAL A 248 -17.79 -7.85 -1.29
N VAL A 249 -17.90 -6.84 -0.43
CA VAL A 249 -18.04 -5.44 -0.87
C VAL A 249 -16.88 -5.05 -1.76
N SER A 250 -17.17 -4.73 -3.01
CA SER A 250 -16.15 -4.34 -3.98
C SER A 250 -16.67 -3.31 -4.97
N LYS A 251 -15.74 -2.52 -5.54
CA LYS A 251 -16.01 -1.61 -6.65
C LYS A 251 -14.89 -1.74 -7.68
N TYR A 252 -15.25 -1.83 -8.94
CA TYR A 252 -14.32 -1.74 -10.06
C TYR A 252 -14.59 -0.47 -10.85
N LEU A 253 -13.53 0.30 -11.11
CA LEU A 253 -13.52 1.47 -11.97
C LEU A 253 -12.74 1.14 -13.25
N PRO A 254 -13.44 0.76 -14.36
CA PRO A 254 -12.82 0.71 -15.67
C PRO A 254 -12.56 2.15 -16.14
N LEU A 255 -11.30 2.48 -16.44
CA LEU A 255 -10.91 3.75 -16.99
C LEU A 255 -10.77 3.62 -18.50
N PRO A 256 -11.37 4.51 -19.32
CA PRO A 256 -11.48 4.32 -20.77
C PRO A 256 -10.12 4.35 -21.50
N ARG A 257 -9.08 4.93 -20.88
CA ARG A 257 -7.75 5.06 -21.46
C ARG A 257 -6.70 5.36 -20.38
N GLY A 258 -5.42 5.37 -20.76
CA GLY A 258 -4.31 5.78 -19.90
C GLY A 258 -3.18 4.77 -19.86
N GLY A 259 -3.38 3.57 -20.35
CA GLY A 259 -2.41 2.50 -20.36
C GLY A 259 -1.90 2.16 -18.97
N HIS A 260 -0.77 1.46 -18.90
CA HIS A 260 -0.12 1.13 -17.64
C HIS A 260 0.50 2.37 -16.99
N GLY A 261 0.19 2.63 -15.71
CA GLY A 261 0.61 3.84 -15.01
C GLY A 261 -0.28 5.06 -15.23
N LEU A 262 -1.41 4.91 -15.95
CA LEU A 262 -2.44 5.95 -16.15
C LEU A 262 -1.85 7.29 -16.59
N ASN A 263 -1.24 7.31 -17.78
CA ASN A 263 -0.58 8.49 -18.37
C ASN A 263 0.63 9.01 -17.57
N GLY A 264 1.39 8.11 -16.95
CA GLY A 264 2.58 8.46 -16.17
C GLY A 264 2.24 9.18 -14.88
N TYR A 265 1.23 8.68 -14.16
CA TYR A 265 0.83 9.13 -12.82
C TYR A 265 0.26 10.56 -12.79
N LYS A 266 -0.50 10.96 -13.80
CA LYS A 266 -1.09 12.30 -13.91
C LYS A 266 -2.32 12.36 -14.81
N GLY A 267 -3.09 13.44 -14.68
CA GLY A 267 -4.22 13.78 -15.53
C GLY A 267 -5.50 13.04 -15.16
N PRO A 268 -6.57 13.20 -15.99
CA PRO A 268 -7.93 12.85 -15.57
C PRO A 268 -8.15 11.42 -15.11
N MET A 269 -7.46 10.44 -15.72
CA MET A 269 -7.60 9.02 -15.31
C MET A 269 -6.90 8.73 -14.01
N TRP A 270 -5.73 9.35 -13.79
CA TRP A 270 -5.02 9.28 -12.52
C TRP A 270 -5.83 9.93 -11.39
N ASP A 271 -6.37 11.12 -11.63
CA ASP A 271 -7.17 11.85 -10.64
C ASP A 271 -8.50 11.14 -10.32
N ALA A 272 -9.12 10.50 -11.35
CA ALA A 272 -10.39 9.80 -11.19
C ALA A 272 -10.31 8.62 -10.20
N TRP A 273 -9.28 7.75 -10.31
CA TRP A 273 -9.16 6.66 -9.35
C TRP A 273 -8.88 7.16 -7.94
N GLN A 274 -8.08 8.22 -7.80
CA GLN A 274 -7.80 8.83 -6.50
C GLN A 274 -9.08 9.36 -5.85
N ALA A 275 -9.85 10.17 -6.56
CA ALA A 275 -11.09 10.73 -6.04
C ALA A 275 -12.11 9.64 -5.70
N GLN A 276 -12.40 8.73 -6.65
CA GLN A 276 -13.44 7.73 -6.46
C GLN A 276 -13.07 6.65 -5.44
N SER A 277 -11.78 6.32 -5.26
CA SER A 277 -11.35 5.40 -4.20
C SER A 277 -11.54 5.98 -2.81
N MET A 278 -11.33 7.30 -2.63
CA MET A 278 -11.59 7.96 -1.36
C MET A 278 -13.08 8.08 -1.06
N ASP A 279 -13.91 8.43 -2.04
CA ASP A 279 -15.38 8.43 -1.88
C ASP A 279 -15.91 7.03 -1.49
N TRP A 280 -15.35 5.98 -2.07
CA TRP A 280 -15.69 4.61 -1.72
C TRP A 280 -15.25 4.28 -0.29
N LEU A 281 -14.04 4.67 0.10
CA LEU A 281 -13.52 4.45 1.45
C LEU A 281 -14.36 5.15 2.51
N ASP A 282 -14.72 6.41 2.29
CA ASP A 282 -15.53 7.19 3.22
C ASP A 282 -16.92 6.55 3.44
N LYS A 283 -17.55 6.06 2.38
CA LYS A 283 -18.81 5.31 2.46
C LYS A 283 -18.64 4.01 3.25
N LEU A 284 -17.55 3.28 3.01
CA LEU A 284 -17.25 2.03 3.71
C LEU A 284 -17.07 2.25 5.21
N LEU A 285 -16.29 3.27 5.59
CA LEU A 285 -16.00 3.58 7.00
C LEU A 285 -17.23 4.10 7.74
N THR A 286 -18.09 4.90 7.07
CA THR A 286 -19.34 5.42 7.65
C THR A 286 -20.37 4.29 7.88
N SER A 287 -20.48 3.34 6.96
CA SER A 287 -21.39 2.19 7.10
C SER A 287 -20.98 1.22 8.20
N SER A 288 -19.67 1.10 8.46
CA SER A 288 -19.13 0.25 9.53
C SER A 288 -19.32 0.84 10.94
N SER A 289 -19.49 2.16 11.06
CA SER A 289 -19.68 2.85 12.34
C SER A 289 -21.13 2.79 12.85
N LYS A 290 -22.07 2.31 12.01
CA LYS A 290 -23.51 2.19 12.35
C LYS A 290 -23.94 0.78 12.80
N LYS A 291 -23.01 -0.16 12.81
CA LYS A 291 -23.19 -1.52 13.32
C LYS A 291 -22.48 -1.71 14.64
#